data_e7a5e71e106d18dc51ddd8d47b2584d9
#
_entry.id   e7a5e71e106d18dc51ddd8d47b2584d9
#
_cell.length_a   1.000
_cell.length_b   1.000
_cell.length_c   1.000
_cell.angle_alpha   90.00
_cell.angle_beta   90.00
_cell.angle_gamma   90.00
#
_symmetry.space_group_name_H-M   'P 1'
#
loop_
_entity.id
_entity.type
_entity.pdbx_description
1 polymer ?
#
loop_
_entity_poly.entity_id
_entity_poly.type
_entity_poly.pdbx_seq_one_letter_code
_entity_poly.pdbx_strand_id
1 'polypeptide(L)'
;YAYDIILRLARELLTRGAKVHIIIRDKKDGIRDGHILSNSKRETCMGDPIPLNQVERLKQRCKWVDKLFKKDKSNYKRAIFIHVDSRSKGKQTDVFFYHAPGSSKGKRLANNLHRTFDKKYDKHQPNRGFTGTVSGRNLYVLRNTQPVAVFLELGNIQNKRDQQRLVLQNNRQ
;
A
#
# COMPACT_ATOMS: atom_id res chain seq x y z
N TYR A 1 -3.72 -1.89 -10.16
CA TYR A 1 -4.40 -0.94 -9.26
C TYR A 1 -3.50 -0.49 -8.11
N ALA A 2 -2.95 -1.40 -7.28
CA ALA A 2 -2.07 -1.02 -6.16
C ALA A 2 -0.88 -0.17 -6.61
N TYR A 3 -0.28 -0.46 -7.77
CA TYR A 3 0.81 0.33 -8.33
C TYR A 3 0.37 1.75 -8.68
N ASP A 4 -0.77 1.92 -9.35
CA ASP A 4 -1.32 3.23 -9.69
C ASP A 4 -1.62 4.07 -8.43
N ILE A 5 -2.22 3.45 -7.41
CA ILE A 5 -2.48 4.12 -6.12
C ILE A 5 -1.19 4.55 -5.43
N ILE A 6 -0.14 3.72 -5.46
CA ILE A 6 1.18 4.09 -4.91
C ILE A 6 1.78 5.28 -5.66
N LEU A 7 1.66 5.34 -6.99
CA LEU A 7 2.16 6.48 -7.77
C LEU A 7 1.41 7.78 -7.42
N ARG A 8 0.09 7.72 -7.25
CA ARG A 8 -0.71 8.87 -6.82
C ARG A 8 -0.33 9.34 -5.42
N LEU A 9 -0.21 8.40 -4.47
CA LEU A 9 0.27 8.70 -3.11
C LEU A 9 1.67 9.32 -3.13
N ALA A 10 2.57 8.79 -3.94
CA ALA A 10 3.93 9.32 -4.08
C ALA A 10 3.92 10.75 -4.61
N ARG A 11 3.11 11.05 -5.61
CA ARG A 11 2.94 12.40 -6.15
C ARG A 11 2.48 13.36 -5.06
N GLU A 12 1.44 13.00 -4.31
CA GLU A 12 0.93 13.84 -3.22
C GLU A 12 1.95 14.06 -2.09
N LEU A 13 2.73 13.05 -1.76
CA LEU A 13 3.79 13.18 -0.76
C LEU A 13 4.93 14.09 -1.26
N LEU A 14 5.33 13.97 -2.52
CA LEU A 14 6.35 14.82 -3.14
C LEU A 14 5.93 16.28 -3.18
N THR A 15 4.68 16.59 -3.56
CA THR A 15 4.16 17.98 -3.56
C THR A 15 4.12 18.60 -2.16
N ARG A 16 4.13 17.77 -1.11
CA ARG A 16 4.21 18.21 0.29
C ARG A 16 5.63 18.20 0.85
N GLY A 17 6.64 18.08 0.01
CA GLY A 17 8.05 18.13 0.39
C GLY A 17 8.61 16.84 0.98
N ALA A 18 7.89 15.73 0.91
CA ALA A 18 8.42 14.45 1.37
C ALA A 18 9.42 13.87 0.36
N LYS A 19 10.47 13.24 0.85
CA LYS A 19 11.34 12.39 0.03
C LYS A 19 10.72 11.00 -0.09
N VAL A 20 10.43 10.57 -1.31
CA VAL A 20 9.73 9.31 -1.59
C VAL A 20 10.59 8.35 -2.39
N HIS A 21 10.63 7.10 -1.98
CA HIS A 21 11.27 6.00 -2.71
C HIS A 21 10.22 4.94 -3.06
N ILE A 22 10.05 4.68 -4.35
CA ILE A 22 9.19 3.61 -4.86
C ILE A 22 10.11 2.46 -5.27
N ILE A 23 10.02 1.33 -4.58
CA ILE A 23 10.91 0.17 -4.83
C ILE A 23 10.47 -0.69 -6.01
N ILE A 24 9.18 -0.74 -6.32
CA ILE A 24 8.67 -1.46 -7.50
C ILE A 24 8.40 -0.44 -8.60
N ARG A 25 8.97 -0.66 -9.77
CA ARG A 25 8.87 0.27 -10.90
C ARG A 25 8.62 -0.45 -12.21
N ASP A 26 7.76 0.13 -13.04
CA ASP A 26 7.69 -0.13 -14.47
C ASP A 26 8.16 1.13 -15.23
N LYS A 27 9.19 1.02 -16.05
CA LYS A 27 9.75 2.16 -16.79
C LYS A 27 8.80 2.73 -17.85
N LYS A 28 7.82 1.94 -18.30
CA LYS A 28 6.88 2.30 -19.36
C LYS A 28 5.45 2.53 -18.82
N ASP A 29 5.26 2.48 -17.51
CA ASP A 29 3.95 2.60 -16.88
C ASP A 29 3.95 3.68 -15.81
N GLY A 30 2.99 4.59 -15.87
CA GLY A 30 2.80 5.68 -14.95
C GLY A 30 1.44 5.67 -14.27
N ILE A 31 0.96 6.83 -13.86
CA ILE A 31 -0.42 7.01 -13.38
C ILE A 31 -1.36 6.82 -14.57
N ARG A 32 -2.34 5.96 -14.41
CA ARG A 32 -3.30 5.60 -15.46
C ARG A 32 -4.73 5.96 -15.06
N ASP A 33 -5.43 6.65 -15.95
CA ASP A 33 -6.79 7.11 -15.73
C ASP A 33 -7.87 6.16 -16.26
N GLY A 34 -7.48 5.07 -16.91
CA GLY A 34 -8.42 4.04 -17.37
C GLY A 34 -9.09 3.28 -16.22
N HIS A 35 -10.33 2.81 -16.44
CA HIS A 35 -11.03 1.98 -15.45
C HIS A 35 -10.39 0.59 -15.32
N ILE A 36 -10.13 -0.05 -16.45
CA ILE A 36 -9.48 -1.37 -16.48
C ILE A 36 -8.00 -1.17 -16.74
N LEU A 37 -7.19 -1.52 -15.76
CA LEU A 37 -5.73 -1.41 -15.84
C LEU A 37 -5.12 -2.78 -16.16
N SER A 38 -4.49 -2.89 -17.32
CA SER A 38 -3.78 -4.11 -17.73
C SER A 38 -2.60 -4.39 -16.81
N ASN A 39 -2.27 -5.66 -16.61
CA ASN A 39 -1.05 -6.05 -15.93
C ASN A 39 0.18 -5.74 -16.80
N SER A 40 1.25 -5.28 -16.15
CA SER A 40 2.57 -5.25 -16.75
C SER A 40 3.38 -6.46 -16.27
N LYS A 41 4.26 -6.95 -17.14
CA LYS A 41 5.28 -7.96 -16.81
C LYS A 41 6.69 -7.34 -16.81
N ARG A 42 6.79 -6.02 -16.82
CA ARG A 42 8.02 -5.26 -16.93
C ARG A 42 8.47 -4.62 -15.61
N GLU A 43 7.75 -4.91 -14.54
CA GLU A 43 8.11 -4.37 -13.24
C GLU A 43 9.47 -4.90 -12.79
N THR A 44 10.22 -4.02 -12.18
CA THR A 44 11.50 -4.31 -11.54
C THR A 44 11.47 -3.86 -10.08
N CYS A 45 12.29 -4.47 -9.25
CA CYS A 45 12.54 -4.01 -7.90
C CYS A 45 13.85 -3.22 -7.86
N MET A 46 13.76 -1.90 -7.87
CA MET A 46 14.92 -0.97 -7.93
C MET A 46 15.85 -1.22 -9.14
N GLY A 47 15.31 -1.69 -10.26
CA GLY A 47 16.04 -2.03 -11.47
C GLY A 47 16.36 -3.51 -11.63
N ASP A 48 16.32 -4.29 -10.56
CA ASP A 48 16.56 -5.73 -10.60
C ASP A 48 15.29 -6.49 -11.04
N PRO A 49 15.40 -7.60 -11.77
CA PRO A 49 14.29 -8.48 -12.08
C PRO A 49 13.60 -8.99 -10.81
N ILE A 50 12.28 -9.11 -10.86
CA ILE A 50 11.51 -9.64 -9.74
C ILE A 50 11.52 -11.18 -9.81
N PRO A 51 11.99 -11.89 -8.76
CA PRO A 51 12.00 -13.35 -8.74
C PRO A 51 10.60 -13.95 -8.89
N LEU A 52 10.50 -15.12 -9.53
CA LEU A 52 9.24 -15.88 -9.62
C LEU A 52 8.84 -16.45 -8.26
N ASN A 53 9.81 -16.89 -7.46
CA ASN A 53 9.55 -17.42 -6.13
C ASN A 53 9.03 -16.33 -5.19
N GLN A 54 7.93 -16.61 -4.51
CA GLN A 54 7.27 -15.64 -3.62
C GLN A 54 8.16 -15.23 -2.44
N VAL A 55 8.87 -16.15 -1.83
CA VAL A 55 9.74 -15.85 -0.68
C VAL A 55 10.89 -14.95 -1.10
N GLU A 56 11.52 -15.24 -2.23
CA GLU A 56 12.62 -14.43 -2.79
C GLU A 56 12.15 -13.01 -3.17
N ARG A 57 10.93 -12.87 -3.71
CA ARG A 57 10.32 -11.55 -3.95
C ARG A 57 10.17 -10.74 -2.67
N LEU A 58 9.73 -11.37 -1.59
CA LEU A 58 9.57 -10.70 -0.30
C LEU A 58 10.93 -10.31 0.29
N LYS A 59 11.92 -11.20 0.22
CA LYS A 59 13.30 -10.92 0.64
C LYS A 59 13.90 -9.74 -0.14
N GLN A 60 13.75 -9.73 -1.47
CA GLN A 60 14.23 -8.65 -2.33
C GLN A 60 13.65 -7.29 -1.91
N ARG A 61 12.33 -7.23 -1.68
CA ARG A 61 11.66 -6.00 -1.23
C ARG A 61 12.19 -5.53 0.12
N CYS A 62 12.29 -6.43 1.12
CA CYS A 62 12.83 -6.08 2.43
C CYS A 62 14.27 -5.57 2.35
N LYS A 63 15.13 -6.24 1.58
CA LYS A 63 16.52 -5.83 1.36
C LYS A 63 16.61 -4.40 0.81
N TRP A 64 15.80 -4.05 -0.19
CA TRP A 64 15.81 -2.70 -0.75
C TRP A 64 15.23 -1.64 0.19
N VAL A 65 14.16 -1.94 0.92
CA VAL A 65 13.62 -1.06 1.97
C VAL A 65 14.69 -0.75 3.01
N ASP A 66 15.40 -1.75 3.51
CA ASP A 66 16.43 -1.59 4.52
C ASP A 66 17.68 -0.86 4.00
N LYS A 67 18.07 -1.12 2.75
CA LYS A 67 19.16 -0.38 2.10
C LYS A 67 18.85 1.11 2.01
N LEU A 68 17.63 1.47 1.58
CA LEU A 68 17.17 2.86 1.54
C LEU A 68 17.07 3.48 2.92
N PHE A 69 16.54 2.73 3.90
CA PHE A 69 16.44 3.17 5.28
C PHE A 69 17.79 3.51 5.89
N LYS A 70 18.81 2.69 5.66
CA LYS A 70 20.19 2.92 6.14
C LYS A 70 20.86 4.09 5.43
N LYS A 71 20.63 4.25 4.14
CA LYS A 71 21.21 5.33 3.33
C LYS A 71 20.64 6.70 3.67
N ASP A 72 19.37 6.79 4.00
CA ASP A 72 18.70 8.04 4.32
C ASP A 72 19.05 8.49 5.75
N LYS A 73 19.43 9.76 5.90
CA LYS A 73 19.83 10.35 7.19
C LYS A 73 18.71 11.03 7.95
N SER A 74 17.49 11.09 7.36
CA SER A 74 16.34 11.73 8.02
C SER A 74 15.89 10.96 9.26
N ASN A 75 15.41 11.68 10.27
CA ASN A 75 14.93 11.09 11.53
C ASN A 75 13.53 10.45 11.39
N TYR A 76 12.74 10.92 10.44
CA TYR A 76 11.38 10.42 10.22
C TYR A 76 11.30 9.62 8.94
N LYS A 77 11.33 8.29 9.06
CA LYS A 77 11.25 7.34 7.93
C LYS A 77 10.12 6.34 8.17
N ARG A 78 9.36 6.04 7.12
CA ARG A 78 8.23 5.11 7.14
C ARG A 78 8.24 4.23 5.89
N ALA A 79 7.83 2.98 6.05
CA ALA A 79 7.52 2.10 4.92
C ALA A 79 6.02 1.86 4.83
N ILE A 80 5.46 2.00 3.64
CA ILE A 80 4.05 1.75 3.37
C ILE A 80 3.97 0.67 2.31
N PHE A 81 3.34 -0.46 2.64
CA PHE A 81 3.08 -1.56 1.72
C PHE A 81 1.61 -1.54 1.37
N ILE A 82 1.29 -1.42 0.08
CA ILE A 82 -0.10 -1.34 -0.41
C ILE A 82 -0.42 -2.59 -1.22
N HIS A 83 -1.51 -3.22 -0.85
CA HIS A 83 -2.04 -4.41 -1.50
C HIS A 83 -3.53 -4.28 -1.80
N VAL A 84 -3.99 -5.12 -2.71
CA VAL A 84 -5.40 -5.39 -2.99
C VAL A 84 -5.61 -6.88 -2.79
N ASP A 85 -6.50 -7.24 -1.88
CA ASP A 85 -6.78 -8.64 -1.57
C ASP A 85 -7.59 -9.33 -2.68
N SER A 86 -7.44 -10.66 -2.79
CA SER A 86 -8.18 -11.49 -3.76
C SER A 86 -8.63 -12.83 -3.18
N ARG A 87 -8.68 -12.96 -1.84
CA ARG A 87 -8.77 -14.26 -1.16
C ARG A 87 -10.17 -14.88 -1.11
N SER A 88 -11.24 -14.14 -1.16
CA SER A 88 -12.58 -14.72 -1.03
C SER A 88 -13.63 -13.99 -1.83
N LYS A 89 -14.44 -14.73 -2.57
CA LYS A 89 -15.61 -14.18 -3.26
C LYS A 89 -16.61 -13.63 -2.23
N GLY A 90 -17.10 -12.44 -2.42
CA GLY A 90 -18.28 -11.91 -1.78
C GLY A 90 -18.09 -11.05 -0.53
N LYS A 91 -17.07 -11.23 0.28
CA LYS A 91 -16.92 -10.42 1.49
C LYS A 91 -16.34 -9.04 1.18
N GLN A 92 -17.11 -8.01 1.47
CA GLN A 92 -16.65 -6.63 1.39
C GLN A 92 -15.61 -6.35 2.48
N THR A 93 -14.55 -5.64 2.12
CA THR A 93 -13.50 -5.21 3.03
C THR A 93 -13.16 -3.78 2.69
N ASP A 94 -13.42 -2.83 3.58
CA ASP A 94 -13.04 -1.46 3.24
C ASP A 94 -11.53 -1.32 3.19
N VAL A 95 -10.86 -1.23 4.33
CA VAL A 95 -9.39 -1.20 4.37
C VAL A 95 -8.91 -1.88 5.64
N PHE A 96 -7.95 -2.78 5.51
CA PHE A 96 -7.23 -3.30 6.67
C PHE A 96 -5.88 -2.63 6.80
N PHE A 97 -5.56 -2.22 8.03
CA PHE A 97 -4.28 -1.60 8.37
C PHE A 97 -3.52 -2.53 9.31
N TYR A 98 -2.48 -3.17 8.81
CA TYR A 98 -1.66 -4.08 9.58
C TYR A 98 -0.35 -3.43 10.00
N HIS A 99 0.05 -3.70 11.26
CA HIS A 99 1.36 -3.34 11.78
C HIS A 99 2.08 -4.59 12.33
N ALA A 100 3.40 -4.51 12.51
CA ALA A 100 4.12 -5.59 13.16
C ALA A 100 3.64 -5.76 14.62
N PRO A 101 3.42 -7.00 15.11
CA PRO A 101 3.15 -7.25 16.53
C PRO A 101 4.23 -6.61 17.41
N GLY A 102 3.85 -6.01 18.52
CA GLY A 102 4.76 -5.32 19.43
C GLY A 102 5.24 -3.92 18.98
N SER A 103 4.98 -3.52 17.71
CA SER A 103 5.38 -2.20 17.23
C SER A 103 4.39 -1.10 17.65
N SER A 104 4.63 -0.41 18.74
CA SER A 104 3.81 0.75 19.18
C SER A 104 3.79 1.88 18.16
N LYS A 105 4.92 2.17 17.52
CA LYS A 105 5.03 3.19 16.46
C LYS A 105 4.27 2.78 15.19
N GLY A 106 4.33 1.49 14.81
CA GLY A 106 3.57 0.93 13.70
C GLY A 106 2.06 0.97 13.96
N LYS A 107 1.62 0.58 15.17
CA LYS A 107 0.23 0.68 15.61
C LYS A 107 -0.29 2.12 15.56
N ARG A 108 0.51 3.08 16.04
CA ARG A 108 0.15 4.51 15.97
C ARG A 108 0.00 5.01 14.53
N LEU A 109 0.92 4.61 13.62
CA LEU A 109 0.82 4.95 12.20
C LEU A 109 -0.45 4.36 11.59
N ALA A 110 -0.74 3.08 11.82
CA ALA A 110 -1.94 2.40 11.33
C ALA A 110 -3.23 3.07 11.84
N ASN A 111 -3.29 3.42 13.13
CA ASN A 111 -4.44 4.12 13.70
C ASN A 111 -4.63 5.53 13.12
N ASN A 112 -3.55 6.25 12.83
CA ASN A 112 -3.64 7.57 12.20
C ASN A 112 -4.20 7.47 10.78
N LEU A 113 -3.73 6.50 10.00
CA LEU A 113 -4.25 6.23 8.66
C LEU A 113 -5.73 5.81 8.73
N HIS A 114 -6.08 4.88 9.60
CA HIS A 114 -7.47 4.44 9.81
C HIS A 114 -8.40 5.63 10.06
N ARG A 115 -8.08 6.50 11.03
CA ARG A 115 -8.89 7.69 11.33
C ARG A 115 -8.99 8.66 10.15
N THR A 116 -7.95 8.77 9.34
CA THR A 116 -7.97 9.61 8.15
C THR A 116 -8.88 9.03 7.08
N PHE A 117 -8.84 7.73 6.86
CA PHE A 117 -9.74 7.04 5.94
C PHE A 117 -11.19 7.16 6.41
N ASP A 118 -11.47 6.88 7.67
CA ASP A 118 -12.80 6.99 8.26
C ASP A 118 -13.44 8.37 7.98
N LYS A 119 -12.74 9.44 8.35
CA LYS A 119 -13.19 10.82 8.06
C LYS A 119 -13.39 11.10 6.56
N LYS A 120 -12.56 10.52 5.70
CA LYS A 120 -12.73 10.68 4.25
C LYS A 120 -13.92 9.91 3.72
N TYR A 121 -14.16 8.71 4.23
CA TYR A 121 -15.34 7.93 3.90
C TYR A 121 -16.62 8.66 4.33
N ASP A 122 -16.69 9.17 5.54
CA ASP A 122 -17.83 9.96 6.01
C ASP A 122 -18.13 11.16 5.12
N LYS A 123 -17.08 11.87 4.69
CA LYS A 123 -17.22 13.02 3.81
C LYS A 123 -17.70 12.65 2.40
N HIS A 124 -17.18 11.58 1.80
CA HIS A 124 -17.42 11.23 0.40
C HIS A 124 -18.51 10.17 0.19
N GLN A 125 -18.85 9.44 1.23
CA GLN A 125 -19.87 8.39 1.23
C GLN A 125 -20.71 8.47 2.52
N PRO A 126 -21.44 9.58 2.74
CA PRO A 126 -22.22 9.78 3.96
C PRO A 126 -23.24 8.64 4.12
N ASN A 127 -23.49 8.24 5.36
CA ASN A 127 -24.42 7.16 5.74
C ASN A 127 -24.02 5.73 5.33
N ARG A 128 -22.82 5.54 4.74
CA ARG A 128 -22.33 4.20 4.39
C ARG A 128 -21.63 3.50 5.55
N GLY A 129 -20.95 4.28 6.40
CA GLY A 129 -20.03 3.78 7.41
C GLY A 129 -18.71 3.30 6.84
N PHE A 130 -17.73 3.14 7.70
CA PHE A 130 -16.40 2.63 7.40
C PHE A 130 -16.10 1.37 8.22
N THR A 131 -15.81 0.26 7.58
CA THR A 131 -15.57 -1.04 8.24
C THR A 131 -14.07 -1.38 8.33
N GLY A 132 -13.20 -0.41 8.16
CA GLY A 132 -11.76 -0.58 8.27
C GLY A 132 -11.31 -1.04 9.65
N THR A 133 -10.26 -1.82 9.71
CA THR A 133 -9.72 -2.35 10.98
C THR A 133 -8.22 -2.17 11.10
N VAL A 134 -7.74 -2.03 12.33
CA VAL A 134 -6.31 -2.00 12.67
C VAL A 134 -5.97 -3.24 13.48
N SER A 135 -4.95 -4.00 13.05
CA SER A 135 -4.51 -5.18 13.79
C SER A 135 -3.01 -5.47 13.62
N GLY A 136 -2.44 -6.13 14.63
CA GLY A 136 -1.08 -6.66 14.54
C GLY A 136 -1.08 -7.95 13.73
N ARG A 137 -0.23 -8.04 12.68
CA ARG A 137 -0.06 -9.26 11.88
C ARG A 137 1.40 -9.56 11.61
N ASN A 138 1.74 -10.85 11.72
CA ASN A 138 3.08 -11.35 11.47
C ASN A 138 3.35 -11.51 9.96
N LEU A 139 3.19 -10.42 9.20
CA LEU A 139 3.47 -10.41 7.76
C LEU A 139 4.98 -10.31 7.52
N TYR A 140 5.47 -11.03 6.51
CA TYR A 140 6.90 -11.11 6.21
C TYR A 140 7.56 -9.73 6.10
N VAL A 141 6.98 -8.82 5.32
CA VAL A 141 7.53 -7.47 5.11
C VAL A 141 7.49 -6.59 6.36
N LEU A 142 6.49 -6.77 7.23
CA LEU A 142 6.41 -6.02 8.49
C LEU A 142 7.43 -6.50 9.53
N ARG A 143 7.74 -7.80 9.52
CA ARG A 143 8.70 -8.42 10.44
C ARG A 143 10.14 -8.22 10.01
N ASN A 144 10.40 -8.18 8.71
CA ASN A 144 11.75 -8.21 8.15
C ASN A 144 12.18 -6.88 7.52
N THR A 145 11.60 -5.76 7.94
CA THR A 145 12.05 -4.41 7.56
C THR A 145 12.31 -3.56 8.80
N GLN A 146 13.35 -2.72 8.74
CA GLN A 146 13.79 -1.89 9.86
C GLN A 146 12.94 -0.63 10.09
N PRO A 147 12.46 0.10 9.06
CA PRO A 147 11.64 1.28 9.29
C PRO A 147 10.32 0.93 9.95
N VAL A 148 9.74 1.90 10.65
CA VAL A 148 8.34 1.79 11.09
C VAL A 148 7.47 1.58 9.86
N ALA A 149 6.74 0.48 9.83
CA ALA A 149 6.01 0.03 8.65
C ALA A 149 4.53 -0.19 8.92
N VAL A 150 3.73 -0.01 7.87
CA VAL A 150 2.33 -0.37 7.81
C VAL A 150 2.04 -1.10 6.50
N PHE A 151 1.13 -2.06 6.56
CA PHE A 151 0.65 -2.81 5.39
C PHE A 151 -0.86 -2.58 5.25
N LEU A 152 -1.28 -2.13 4.09
CA LEU A 152 -2.67 -1.82 3.77
C LEU A 152 -3.23 -2.82 2.77
N GLU A 153 -4.37 -3.42 3.10
CA GLU A 153 -5.24 -4.09 2.13
C GLU A 153 -6.38 -3.14 1.79
N LEU A 154 -6.38 -2.62 0.57
CA LEU A 154 -7.32 -1.56 0.14
C LEU A 154 -8.71 -2.07 -0.26
N GLY A 155 -8.97 -3.34 -0.11
CA GLY A 155 -10.23 -3.98 -0.44
C GLY A 155 -10.03 -5.34 -1.09
N ASN A 156 -11.14 -6.02 -1.37
CA ASN A 156 -11.16 -7.32 -2.02
C ASN A 156 -11.58 -7.19 -3.48
N ILE A 157 -10.65 -7.43 -4.41
CA ILE A 157 -10.91 -7.32 -5.86
C ILE A 157 -11.96 -8.33 -6.36
N GLN A 158 -12.32 -9.34 -5.58
CA GLN A 158 -13.37 -10.29 -5.91
C GLN A 158 -14.76 -9.86 -5.40
N ASN A 159 -14.86 -8.76 -4.66
CA ASN A 159 -16.14 -8.17 -4.24
C ASN A 159 -16.54 -7.03 -5.18
N LYS A 160 -17.79 -7.02 -5.68
CA LYS A 160 -18.26 -6.01 -6.63
C LYS A 160 -18.15 -4.57 -6.12
N ARG A 161 -18.47 -4.32 -4.84
CA ARG A 161 -18.38 -2.97 -4.27
C ARG A 161 -16.93 -2.51 -4.11
N ASP A 162 -16.04 -3.42 -3.69
CA ASP A 162 -14.61 -3.13 -3.59
C ASP A 162 -13.98 -2.95 -4.98
N GLN A 163 -14.43 -3.73 -5.99
CA GLN A 163 -14.05 -3.50 -7.39
C GLN A 163 -14.38 -2.07 -7.83
N GLN A 164 -15.59 -1.58 -7.58
CA GLN A 164 -15.97 -0.21 -7.94
C GLN A 164 -15.05 0.82 -7.31
N ARG A 165 -14.67 0.66 -6.04
CA ARG A 165 -13.74 1.56 -5.37
C ARG A 165 -12.34 1.57 -5.98
N LEU A 166 -11.87 0.40 -6.44
CA LEU A 166 -10.51 0.23 -6.94
C LEU A 166 -10.41 0.47 -8.46
N VAL A 167 -11.48 0.15 -9.21
CA VAL A 167 -11.50 0.21 -10.68
C VAL A 167 -11.86 1.62 -11.17
N LEU A 168 -12.84 2.29 -10.53
CA LEU A 168 -13.21 3.63 -10.95
C LEU A 168 -12.08 4.64 -10.66
N GLN A 169 -11.68 5.38 -11.67
CA GLN A 169 -10.60 6.35 -11.60
C GLN A 169 -10.80 7.37 -10.47
N ASN A 170 -11.99 7.96 -10.37
CA ASN A 170 -12.30 8.98 -9.37
C ASN A 170 -12.14 8.49 -7.93
N ASN A 171 -12.26 7.17 -7.71
CA ASN A 171 -12.10 6.57 -6.38
C ASN A 171 -10.63 6.24 -6.06
N ARG A 172 -9.72 6.31 -7.05
CA ARG A 172 -8.28 6.12 -6.84
C ARG A 172 -7.53 7.44 -6.60
N GLN A 173 -8.18 8.56 -6.78
CA GLN A 173 -7.65 9.87 -6.49
C GLN A 173 -7.79 10.19 -4.99
#